data_0179b391950c4d7930ebbd7b6b85852d
#
_entry.id   0179b391950c4d7930ebbd7b6b85852d
#
_cell.length_a   1.000
_cell.length_b   1.000
_cell.length_c   1.000
_cell.angle_alpha   90.00
_cell.angle_beta   90.00
_cell.angle_gamma   90.00
#
_symmetry.space_group_name_H-M   'P 1'
#
loop_
_entity.id
_entity.type
_entity.pdbx_description
1 polymer ?
#
loop_
_entity_poly.entity_id
_entity_poly.type
_entity_poly.pdbx_seq_one_letter_code
_entity_poly.pdbx_strand_id
1 'polypeptide(L)'
;MLLIDTRGRVQRNLTVDGVKNIDWEDLASFRWQGESWLLIADTGDNSGLRKYVSLWLLHEPDPDGISRTAGPARELRLRYPDAPHDVEAMTVDGATGTVYLLSKRTVPPVLYSLPLDAAGIGREVTATAVAKLNGIPQPTEREIARDGSLSRFRSQATALELDCSGHGLLVLTYDAVYRFRRNPGQDWSEALRGQKPARSSITLLPQAEAMALDDECRNLLIGSEKAPVPLLRFRYRPLPAHVNGDGD
;
A
#
# COMPACT_ATOMS: atom_id res chain seq x y z
N MET A 1 17.69 0.10 1.18
CA MET A 1 16.71 1.19 1.08
C MET A 1 17.41 2.42 0.53
N LEU A 2 16.78 3.19 -0.35
CA LEU A 2 17.35 4.42 -0.90
C LEU A 2 16.59 5.63 -0.34
N LEU A 3 17.31 6.63 0.15
CA LEU A 3 16.78 7.96 0.42
C LEU A 3 16.98 8.80 -0.83
N ILE A 4 15.89 9.33 -1.36
CA ILE A 4 15.89 10.19 -2.55
C ILE A 4 15.31 11.56 -2.20
N ASP A 5 15.76 12.61 -2.90
CA ASP A 5 15.15 13.94 -2.76
C ASP A 5 13.87 14.06 -3.64
N THR A 6 13.17 15.17 -3.49
CA THR A 6 11.94 15.45 -4.27
C THR A 6 12.15 15.59 -5.79
N ARG A 7 13.41 15.54 -6.24
CA ARG A 7 13.82 15.52 -7.65
C ARG A 7 14.23 14.13 -8.12
N GLY A 8 14.10 13.10 -7.25
CA GLY A 8 14.48 11.72 -7.53
C GLY A 8 15.99 11.45 -7.45
N ARG A 9 16.80 12.36 -6.91
CA ARG A 9 18.24 12.14 -6.78
C ARG A 9 18.54 11.36 -5.50
N VAL A 10 19.32 10.29 -5.62
CA VAL A 10 19.76 9.50 -4.47
C VAL A 10 20.66 10.36 -3.56
N GLN A 11 20.24 10.51 -2.31
CA GLN A 11 20.96 11.19 -1.24
C GLN A 11 21.82 10.21 -0.46
N ARG A 12 21.24 9.08 -0.07
CA ARG A 12 21.92 8.05 0.71
C ARG A 12 21.38 6.66 0.40
N ASN A 13 22.23 5.67 0.63
CA ASN A 13 21.82 4.27 0.73
C ASN A 13 21.81 3.88 2.21
N LEU A 14 20.69 3.35 2.69
CA LEU A 14 20.49 2.95 4.08
C LEU A 14 20.35 1.44 4.17
N THR A 15 21.09 0.81 5.06
CA THR A 15 20.86 -0.58 5.48
C THR A 15 19.88 -0.62 6.64
N VAL A 16 19.12 -1.66 6.76
CA VAL A 16 18.26 -1.94 7.93
C VAL A 16 18.93 -3.04 8.74
N ASP A 17 19.25 -2.72 10.00
CA ASP A 17 20.07 -3.61 10.82
C ASP A 17 19.33 -4.92 11.14
N GLY A 18 20.01 -6.03 10.86
CA GLY A 18 19.48 -7.38 11.14
C GLY A 18 18.39 -7.87 10.19
N VAL A 19 18.02 -7.09 9.18
CA VAL A 19 16.97 -7.46 8.21
C VAL A 19 17.58 -7.90 6.89
N LYS A 20 17.14 -9.09 6.44
CA LYS A 20 17.42 -9.59 5.09
C LYS A 20 16.21 -9.36 4.21
N ASN A 21 16.41 -8.70 3.07
CA ASN A 21 15.39 -8.61 2.04
C ASN A 21 15.17 -9.99 1.41
N ILE A 22 13.95 -10.50 1.53
CA ILE A 22 13.51 -11.73 0.85
C ILE A 22 12.72 -11.32 -0.39
N ASP A 23 11.65 -10.52 -0.22
CA ASP A 23 10.81 -10.02 -1.30
C ASP A 23 10.04 -8.77 -0.81
N TRP A 24 10.76 -7.61 -0.78
CA TRP A 24 10.20 -6.34 -0.32
C TRP A 24 9.34 -5.72 -1.40
N GLU A 25 8.10 -5.42 -1.07
CA GLU A 25 7.09 -4.98 -2.02
C GLU A 25 6.64 -3.54 -1.79
N ASP A 26 6.37 -3.15 -0.56
CA ASP A 26 5.84 -1.82 -0.25
C ASP A 26 6.49 -1.22 1.00
N LEU A 27 6.36 0.10 1.16
CA LEU A 27 6.91 0.88 2.26
C LEU A 27 5.91 1.95 2.68
N ALA A 28 5.47 1.93 3.94
CA ALA A 28 4.63 2.97 4.51
C ALA A 28 5.42 3.86 5.48
N SER A 29 5.30 5.20 5.33
CA SER A 29 5.72 6.18 6.33
C SER A 29 4.48 6.73 7.03
N PHE A 30 4.49 6.81 8.36
CA PHE A 30 3.34 7.22 9.15
C PHE A 30 3.74 7.72 10.54
N ARG A 31 2.81 8.45 11.17
CA ARG A 31 2.95 8.85 12.59
C ARG A 31 2.14 7.92 13.48
N TRP A 32 2.79 7.40 14.52
CA TRP A 32 2.15 6.54 15.51
C TRP A 32 2.71 6.85 16.90
N GLN A 33 1.81 7.04 17.87
CA GLN A 33 2.17 7.39 19.25
C GLN A 33 3.10 8.63 19.38
N GLY A 34 2.93 9.58 18.47
CA GLY A 34 3.69 10.84 18.47
C GLY A 34 5.03 10.80 17.72
N GLU A 35 5.46 9.64 17.25
CA GLU A 35 6.74 9.44 16.54
C GLU A 35 6.53 9.10 15.07
N SER A 36 7.57 9.29 14.25
CA SER A 36 7.59 8.93 12.82
C SER A 36 8.18 7.53 12.63
N TRP A 37 7.48 6.71 11.88
CA TRP A 37 7.78 5.31 11.66
C TRP A 37 7.78 4.95 10.19
N LEU A 38 8.61 3.96 9.85
CA LEU A 38 8.54 3.22 8.59
C LEU A 38 8.10 1.78 8.86
N LEU A 39 7.26 1.25 7.98
CA LEU A 39 6.93 -0.16 7.92
C LEU A 39 7.29 -0.69 6.54
N ILE A 40 8.18 -1.68 6.48
CA ILE A 40 8.60 -2.34 5.23
C ILE A 40 7.79 -3.63 5.09
N ALA A 41 7.15 -3.82 3.95
CA ALA A 41 6.44 -5.05 3.62
C ALA A 41 7.38 -6.04 2.91
N ASP A 42 7.80 -7.09 3.61
CA ASP A 42 8.48 -8.26 3.05
C ASP A 42 7.43 -9.35 2.81
N THR A 43 6.55 -9.09 1.85
CA THR A 43 5.27 -9.80 1.68
C THR A 43 5.10 -10.45 0.32
N GLY A 44 6.05 -10.27 -0.60
CA GLY A 44 6.02 -10.93 -1.90
C GLY A 44 6.06 -12.45 -1.77
N ASP A 45 5.20 -13.13 -2.49
CA ASP A 45 5.10 -14.59 -2.55
C ASP A 45 4.52 -15.04 -3.88
N ASN A 46 5.24 -14.75 -4.94
CA ASN A 46 4.87 -15.11 -6.31
C ASN A 46 4.55 -16.59 -6.49
N SER A 47 5.14 -17.45 -5.65
CA SER A 47 4.93 -18.89 -5.67
C SER A 47 3.79 -19.40 -4.80
N GLY A 48 3.28 -18.57 -3.86
CA GLY A 48 2.26 -18.95 -2.88
C GLY A 48 2.75 -20.00 -1.88
N LEU A 49 4.06 -20.01 -1.53
CA LEU A 49 4.67 -21.04 -0.70
C LEU A 49 5.13 -20.55 0.68
N ARG A 50 5.13 -19.23 0.91
CA ARG A 50 5.55 -18.66 2.19
C ARG A 50 4.46 -18.90 3.24
N LYS A 51 4.77 -19.74 4.23
CA LYS A 51 3.84 -20.03 5.35
C LYS A 51 3.55 -18.80 6.21
N TYR A 52 4.50 -17.87 6.26
CA TYR A 52 4.41 -16.55 6.89
C TYR A 52 5.24 -15.55 6.10
N VAL A 53 4.87 -14.30 6.20
CA VAL A 53 5.60 -13.14 5.67
C VAL A 53 5.90 -12.20 6.82
N SER A 54 6.77 -11.20 6.59
CA SER A 54 7.23 -10.31 7.65
C SER A 54 6.99 -8.85 7.28
N LEU A 55 6.59 -8.05 8.27
CA LEU A 55 6.65 -6.61 8.20
C LEU A 55 7.73 -6.13 9.17
N TRP A 56 8.52 -5.15 8.74
CA TRP A 56 9.64 -4.64 9.53
C TRP A 56 9.37 -3.19 9.94
N LEU A 57 9.07 -3.02 11.24
CA LEU A 57 8.79 -1.71 11.84
C LEU A 57 10.07 -1.10 12.39
N LEU A 58 10.39 0.13 11.97
CA LEU A 58 11.55 0.89 12.43
C LEU A 58 11.21 2.37 12.54
N HIS A 59 11.97 3.10 13.36
CA HIS A 59 11.86 4.56 13.37
C HIS A 59 12.26 5.12 12.00
N GLU A 60 11.55 6.12 11.53
CA GLU A 60 11.87 6.79 10.28
C GLU A 60 13.25 7.47 10.43
N PRO A 61 14.21 7.20 9.52
CA PRO A 61 15.52 7.81 9.58
C PRO A 61 15.44 9.32 9.34
N ASP A 62 16.24 10.09 10.08
CA ASP A 62 16.40 11.53 9.85
C ASP A 62 16.85 11.78 8.40
N PRO A 63 16.08 12.52 7.59
CA PRO A 63 16.42 12.81 6.20
C PRO A 63 17.70 13.62 6.06
N ASP A 64 18.02 14.48 7.04
CA ASP A 64 19.24 15.32 7.08
C ASP A 64 20.40 14.65 7.82
N GLY A 65 20.16 13.50 8.44
CA GLY A 65 21.17 12.73 9.16
C GLY A 65 22.27 12.19 8.24
N ILE A 66 23.42 11.80 8.83
CA ILE A 66 24.57 11.25 8.11
C ILE A 66 24.70 9.73 8.20
N SER A 67 23.83 9.07 8.97
CA SER A 67 23.86 7.62 9.17
C SER A 67 23.66 6.88 7.85
N ARG A 68 24.32 5.75 7.69
CA ARG A 68 24.12 4.79 6.60
C ARG A 68 23.26 3.59 7.02
N THR A 69 22.78 3.58 8.26
CA THR A 69 21.82 2.60 8.74
C THR A 69 20.54 3.31 9.15
N ALA A 70 19.42 2.68 8.87
CA ALA A 70 18.10 3.10 9.32
C ALA A 70 17.79 2.66 10.77
N GLY A 71 18.75 1.96 11.42
CA GLY A 71 18.59 1.43 12.77
C GLY A 71 17.91 0.07 12.82
N PRO A 72 17.67 -0.45 14.05
CA PRO A 72 17.09 -1.75 14.26
C PRO A 72 15.60 -1.76 13.92
N ALA A 73 15.16 -2.85 13.31
CA ALA A 73 13.74 -3.08 13.01
C ALA A 73 13.13 -4.13 13.94
N ARG A 74 11.83 -3.98 14.23
CA ARG A 74 11.02 -4.96 14.94
C ARG A 74 10.21 -5.76 13.93
N GLU A 75 10.35 -7.09 13.97
CA GLU A 75 9.57 -7.97 13.10
C GLU A 75 8.12 -8.09 13.59
N LEU A 76 7.17 -7.94 12.66
CA LEU A 76 5.80 -8.39 12.79
C LEU A 76 5.61 -9.52 11.79
N ARG A 77 5.61 -10.76 12.30
CA ARG A 77 5.42 -11.96 11.48
C ARG A 77 3.95 -12.27 11.38
N LEU A 78 3.48 -12.48 10.15
CA LEU A 78 2.07 -12.74 9.92
C LEU A 78 1.83 -13.89 8.93
N ARG A 79 0.63 -14.44 9.01
CA ARG A 79 0.04 -15.31 7.99
C ARG A 79 -1.36 -14.82 7.64
N TYR A 80 -1.82 -15.22 6.47
CA TYR A 80 -3.20 -14.98 6.05
C TYR A 80 -4.12 -16.08 6.59
N PRO A 81 -5.43 -15.80 6.79
CA PRO A 81 -6.35 -16.73 7.47
C PRO A 81 -6.73 -17.95 6.63
N ASP A 82 -6.60 -17.86 5.32
CA ASP A 82 -7.03 -18.87 4.35
C ASP A 82 -5.85 -19.61 3.71
N ALA A 83 -4.95 -18.91 3.03
CA ALA A 83 -3.81 -19.48 2.32
C ALA A 83 -2.69 -18.44 2.18
N PRO A 84 -1.46 -18.81 1.79
CA PRO A 84 -0.44 -17.86 1.37
C PRO A 84 -0.92 -16.99 0.22
N HIS A 85 -0.61 -15.70 0.28
CA HIS A 85 -0.95 -14.71 -0.74
C HIS A 85 0.28 -13.89 -1.13
N ASP A 86 0.36 -13.58 -2.40
CA ASP A 86 1.22 -12.53 -2.94
C ASP A 86 0.58 -11.18 -2.64
N VAL A 87 1.26 -10.36 -1.84
CA VAL A 87 0.75 -9.06 -1.37
C VAL A 87 1.81 -8.01 -1.65
N GLU A 88 1.45 -7.05 -2.49
CA GLU A 88 2.35 -6.00 -2.97
C GLU A 88 1.88 -4.59 -2.57
N ALA A 89 0.87 -4.48 -1.73
CA ALA A 89 0.26 -3.20 -1.40
C ALA A 89 -0.04 -3.13 0.10
N MET A 90 0.50 -2.12 0.78
CA MET A 90 0.40 -1.92 2.23
C MET A 90 0.19 -0.46 2.59
N THR A 91 -0.59 -0.20 3.63
CA THR A 91 -0.65 1.12 4.29
C THR A 91 -0.90 0.96 5.79
N VAL A 92 -0.69 2.03 6.54
CA VAL A 92 -0.89 2.05 7.99
C VAL A 92 -1.81 3.21 8.39
N ASP A 93 -2.88 2.88 9.11
CA ASP A 93 -3.67 3.87 9.84
C ASP A 93 -2.96 4.14 11.18
N GLY A 94 -2.11 5.15 11.22
CA GLY A 94 -1.35 5.50 12.41
C GLY A 94 -2.21 6.02 13.57
N ALA A 95 -3.43 6.50 13.30
CA ALA A 95 -4.36 6.93 14.35
C ALA A 95 -4.92 5.75 15.14
N THR A 96 -5.15 4.62 14.48
CA THR A 96 -5.69 3.40 15.09
C THR A 96 -4.61 2.35 15.36
N GLY A 97 -3.40 2.50 14.80
CA GLY A 97 -2.36 1.49 14.84
C GLY A 97 -2.74 0.24 14.04
N THR A 98 -3.42 0.40 12.91
CA THR A 98 -3.88 -0.71 12.08
C THR A 98 -3.10 -0.74 10.77
N VAL A 99 -2.50 -1.90 10.47
CA VAL A 99 -1.87 -2.18 9.17
C VAL A 99 -2.92 -2.76 8.24
N TYR A 100 -2.96 -2.29 7.00
CA TYR A 100 -3.78 -2.83 5.91
C TYR A 100 -2.88 -3.39 4.82
N LEU A 101 -3.23 -4.58 4.32
CA LEU A 101 -2.55 -5.30 3.26
C LEU A 101 -3.56 -5.67 2.18
N LEU A 102 -3.19 -5.53 0.91
CA LEU A 102 -4.09 -5.84 -0.21
C LEU A 102 -3.46 -6.89 -1.13
N SER A 103 -4.16 -8.00 -1.34
CA SER A 103 -3.68 -9.09 -2.20
C SER A 103 -3.62 -8.66 -3.68
N LYS A 104 -2.57 -9.09 -4.38
CA LYS A 104 -2.35 -8.79 -5.81
C LYS A 104 -3.10 -9.73 -6.73
N ARG A 105 -3.00 -11.04 -6.47
CA ARG A 105 -3.42 -12.08 -7.43
C ARG A 105 -4.83 -12.64 -7.19
N THR A 106 -5.45 -12.34 -6.07
CA THR A 106 -6.84 -12.73 -5.81
C THR A 106 -7.80 -11.85 -6.61
N VAL A 107 -8.86 -12.44 -7.12
CA VAL A 107 -9.90 -11.74 -7.90
C VAL A 107 -11.26 -11.96 -7.25
N PRO A 108 -11.90 -10.92 -6.72
CA PRO A 108 -11.39 -9.55 -6.52
C PRO A 108 -10.28 -9.49 -5.44
N PRO A 109 -9.46 -8.41 -5.40
CA PRO A 109 -8.46 -8.23 -4.34
C PRO A 109 -9.09 -8.26 -2.96
N VAL A 110 -8.39 -8.85 -1.99
CA VAL A 110 -8.84 -8.95 -0.59
C VAL A 110 -7.99 -8.02 0.27
N LEU A 111 -8.66 -7.13 1.02
CA LEU A 111 -8.05 -6.30 2.04
C LEU A 111 -7.98 -7.09 3.35
N TYR A 112 -6.79 -7.18 3.92
CA TYR A 112 -6.52 -7.73 5.23
C TYR A 112 -6.13 -6.63 6.21
N SER A 113 -6.29 -6.87 7.50
CA SER A 113 -5.81 -5.99 8.56
C SER A 113 -5.15 -6.76 9.69
N LEU A 114 -4.25 -6.08 10.40
CA LEU A 114 -3.63 -6.57 11.63
C LEU A 114 -3.17 -5.40 12.50
N PRO A 115 -3.06 -5.60 13.84
CA PRO A 115 -2.61 -4.55 14.74
C PRO A 115 -1.09 -4.34 14.63
N LEU A 116 -0.66 -3.08 14.57
CA LEU A 116 0.75 -2.69 14.49
C LEU A 116 1.52 -2.99 15.78
N ASP A 117 0.87 -2.91 16.95
CA ASP A 117 1.47 -3.20 18.26
C ASP A 117 1.87 -4.66 18.45
N ALA A 118 1.46 -5.55 17.53
CA ALA A 118 1.95 -6.92 17.46
C ALA A 118 3.42 -7.02 17.04
N ALA A 119 4.03 -5.94 16.53
CA ALA A 119 5.43 -5.92 16.10
C ALA A 119 6.38 -6.15 17.30
N GLY A 120 7.33 -7.08 17.15
CA GLY A 120 8.34 -7.37 18.18
C GLY A 120 7.90 -8.28 19.31
N ILE A 121 6.67 -8.82 19.28
CA ILE A 121 6.20 -9.76 20.32
C ILE A 121 6.73 -11.20 20.13
N GLY A 122 7.49 -11.44 19.04
CA GLY A 122 8.16 -12.72 18.80
C GLY A 122 7.23 -13.89 18.44
N ARG A 123 5.95 -13.63 18.17
CA ARG A 123 4.98 -14.64 17.72
C ARG A 123 4.32 -14.24 16.40
N GLU A 124 3.85 -15.25 15.68
CA GLU A 124 3.09 -15.08 14.45
C GLU A 124 1.67 -14.59 14.74
N VAL A 125 1.18 -13.65 13.92
CA VAL A 125 -0.18 -13.13 13.99
C VAL A 125 -0.95 -13.56 12.74
N THR A 126 -2.22 -13.94 12.91
CA THR A 126 -3.09 -14.19 11.75
C THR A 126 -3.78 -12.88 11.37
N ALA A 127 -3.60 -12.44 10.11
CA ALA A 127 -4.30 -11.28 9.58
C ALA A 127 -5.81 -11.54 9.50
N THR A 128 -6.61 -10.49 9.62
CA THR A 128 -8.08 -10.56 9.50
C THR A 128 -8.50 -10.11 8.12
N ALA A 129 -9.30 -10.90 7.42
CA ALA A 129 -9.90 -10.47 6.15
C ALA A 129 -10.96 -9.40 6.42
N VAL A 130 -10.79 -8.21 5.83
CA VAL A 130 -11.66 -7.04 6.04
C VAL A 130 -12.74 -6.97 4.97
N ALA A 131 -12.34 -6.98 3.69
CA ALA A 131 -13.27 -6.83 2.57
C ALA A 131 -12.68 -7.34 1.26
N LYS A 132 -13.56 -7.67 0.32
CA LYS A 132 -13.21 -7.87 -1.10
C LYS A 132 -13.50 -6.58 -1.87
N LEU A 133 -12.51 -6.08 -2.63
CA LEU A 133 -12.62 -4.85 -3.40
C LEU A 133 -13.29 -5.10 -4.77
N ASN A 134 -14.57 -5.46 -4.74
CA ASN A 134 -15.35 -5.73 -5.95
C ASN A 134 -15.49 -4.52 -6.89
N GLY A 135 -15.22 -3.30 -6.39
CA GLY A 135 -15.28 -2.07 -7.17
C GLY A 135 -14.12 -1.89 -8.15
N ILE A 136 -13.06 -2.71 -8.07
CA ILE A 136 -11.95 -2.71 -9.03
C ILE A 136 -12.33 -3.64 -10.20
N PRO A 137 -12.63 -3.08 -11.41
CA PRO A 137 -13.08 -3.89 -12.52
C PRO A 137 -11.95 -4.79 -13.02
N GLN A 138 -12.25 -6.04 -13.28
CA GLN A 138 -11.32 -6.99 -13.86
C GLN A 138 -11.43 -7.00 -15.39
N PRO A 139 -10.30 -7.18 -16.12
CA PRO A 139 -10.34 -7.23 -17.57
C PRO A 139 -11.18 -8.41 -18.06
N THR A 140 -12.03 -8.15 -19.02
CA THR A 140 -12.84 -9.18 -19.69
C THR A 140 -12.00 -9.95 -20.71
N GLU A 141 -12.43 -11.17 -21.06
CA GLU A 141 -11.79 -11.98 -22.11
C GLU A 141 -11.71 -11.23 -23.45
N ARG A 142 -12.73 -10.42 -23.77
CA ARG A 142 -12.74 -9.59 -24.99
C ARG A 142 -11.67 -8.50 -24.95
N GLU A 143 -11.46 -7.88 -23.79
CA GLU A 143 -10.40 -6.86 -23.61
C GLU A 143 -9.02 -7.50 -23.67
N ILE A 144 -8.84 -8.67 -23.04
CA ILE A 144 -7.58 -9.42 -23.09
C ILE A 144 -7.24 -9.83 -24.53
N ALA A 145 -8.23 -10.29 -25.29
CA ALA A 145 -8.06 -10.66 -26.69
C ALA A 145 -7.66 -9.45 -27.58
N ARG A 146 -8.22 -8.27 -27.28
CA ARG A 146 -7.94 -7.02 -28.01
C ARG A 146 -6.59 -6.42 -27.64
N ASP A 147 -6.27 -6.35 -26.33
CA ASP A 147 -5.16 -5.57 -25.76
C ASP A 147 -3.90 -6.44 -25.51
N GLY A 148 -4.00 -7.75 -25.75
CA GLY A 148 -2.94 -8.73 -25.55
C GLY A 148 -2.94 -9.37 -24.16
N SER A 149 -2.24 -10.49 -24.04
CA SER A 149 -2.29 -11.37 -22.86
C SER A 149 -1.84 -10.70 -21.55
N LEU A 150 -0.97 -9.69 -21.62
CA LEU A 150 -0.49 -8.96 -20.44
C LEU A 150 -1.56 -8.05 -19.83
N SER A 151 -2.59 -7.67 -20.59
CA SER A 151 -3.68 -6.83 -20.10
C SER A 151 -4.50 -7.49 -18.98
N ARG A 152 -4.40 -8.82 -18.83
CA ARG A 152 -5.01 -9.56 -17.70
C ARG A 152 -4.53 -9.10 -16.34
N PHE A 153 -3.35 -8.52 -16.26
CA PHE A 153 -2.71 -8.09 -15.02
C PHE A 153 -3.02 -6.62 -14.66
N ARG A 154 -3.62 -5.84 -15.58
CA ARG A 154 -3.76 -4.39 -15.42
C ARG A 154 -4.51 -3.95 -14.16
N SER A 155 -5.38 -4.80 -13.61
CA SER A 155 -6.16 -4.51 -12.39
C SER A 155 -5.54 -5.08 -11.11
N GLN A 156 -4.33 -5.64 -11.17
CA GLN A 156 -3.63 -6.11 -9.98
C GLN A 156 -3.18 -4.93 -9.13
N ALA A 157 -3.41 -5.03 -7.82
CA ALA A 157 -3.00 -4.00 -6.87
C ALA A 157 -1.49 -4.08 -6.63
N THR A 158 -0.80 -2.94 -6.73
CA THR A 158 0.66 -2.82 -6.64
C THR A 158 1.11 -1.82 -5.57
N ALA A 159 0.23 -0.95 -5.06
CA ALA A 159 0.48 -0.13 -3.88
C ALA A 159 -0.84 0.29 -3.22
N LEU A 160 -0.77 0.59 -1.93
CA LEU A 160 -1.91 1.02 -1.11
C LEU A 160 -1.53 2.25 -0.30
N GLU A 161 -2.42 3.25 -0.22
CA GLU A 161 -2.16 4.46 0.55
C GLU A 161 -3.44 4.94 1.25
N LEU A 162 -3.32 5.38 2.50
CA LEU A 162 -4.37 6.13 3.20
C LEU A 162 -4.09 7.62 3.07
N ASP A 163 -5.12 8.41 2.76
CA ASP A 163 -4.96 9.85 2.79
C ASP A 163 -4.83 10.38 4.23
N CYS A 164 -4.32 11.61 4.37
CA CYS A 164 -4.06 12.23 5.67
C CYS A 164 -5.32 12.41 6.54
N SER A 165 -6.51 12.28 5.96
CA SER A 165 -7.76 12.28 6.72
C SER A 165 -8.08 10.91 7.32
N GLY A 166 -7.43 9.84 6.85
CA GLY A 166 -7.75 8.46 7.16
C GLY A 166 -9.08 7.99 6.59
N HIS A 167 -9.72 8.81 5.74
CA HIS A 167 -11.03 8.51 5.15
C HIS A 167 -10.98 8.14 3.67
N GLY A 168 -9.86 8.39 2.99
CA GLY A 168 -9.59 7.99 1.62
C GLY A 168 -8.61 6.83 1.56
N LEU A 169 -8.97 5.75 0.87
CA LEU A 169 -8.08 4.62 0.58
C LEU A 169 -7.80 4.61 -0.92
N LEU A 170 -6.52 4.76 -1.27
CA LEU A 170 -6.03 4.76 -2.63
C LEU A 170 -5.42 3.39 -2.95
N VAL A 171 -5.82 2.81 -4.07
CA VAL A 171 -5.27 1.55 -4.58
C VAL A 171 -4.64 1.83 -5.93
N LEU A 172 -3.34 1.62 -6.05
CA LEU A 172 -2.63 1.64 -7.31
C LEU A 172 -2.78 0.29 -8.01
N THR A 173 -3.00 0.32 -9.30
CA THR A 173 -2.89 -0.83 -10.20
C THR A 173 -2.00 -0.46 -11.37
N TYR A 174 -1.70 -1.39 -12.28
CA TYR A 174 -0.86 -1.09 -13.44
C TYR A 174 -1.44 -0.02 -14.39
N ASP A 175 -2.75 0.25 -14.33
CA ASP A 175 -3.42 1.17 -15.26
C ASP A 175 -4.17 2.33 -14.61
N ALA A 176 -4.35 2.32 -13.30
CA ALA A 176 -5.17 3.31 -12.62
C ALA A 176 -4.90 3.42 -11.12
N VAL A 177 -5.27 4.57 -10.56
CA VAL A 177 -5.51 4.74 -9.12
C VAL A 177 -7.00 4.67 -8.87
N TYR A 178 -7.43 3.78 -7.98
CA TYR A 178 -8.79 3.68 -7.47
C TYR A 178 -8.88 4.30 -6.09
N ARG A 179 -9.86 5.18 -5.86
CA ARG A 179 -10.06 5.88 -4.59
C ARG A 179 -11.37 5.45 -3.97
N PHE A 180 -11.27 4.75 -2.86
CA PHE A 180 -12.38 4.40 -1.98
C PHE A 180 -12.51 5.40 -0.85
N ARG A 181 -13.63 5.39 -0.16
CA ARG A 181 -13.95 6.33 0.90
C ARG A 181 -14.70 5.66 2.04
N ARG A 182 -14.42 6.08 3.28
CA ARG A 182 -15.26 5.80 4.44
C ARG A 182 -15.73 7.10 5.09
N ASN A 183 -16.87 7.06 5.77
CA ASN A 183 -17.31 8.16 6.61
C ASN A 183 -16.55 8.16 7.95
N PRO A 184 -16.47 9.31 8.66
CA PRO A 184 -15.94 9.33 10.02
C PRO A 184 -16.62 8.29 10.91
N GLY A 185 -15.80 7.47 11.60
CA GLY A 185 -16.29 6.39 12.47
C GLY A 185 -16.77 5.12 11.76
N GLN A 186 -16.75 5.08 10.43
CA GLN A 186 -17.12 3.90 9.67
C GLN A 186 -15.93 2.97 9.46
N ASP A 187 -16.16 1.68 9.63
CA ASP A 187 -15.14 0.65 9.34
C ASP A 187 -14.97 0.44 7.83
N TRP A 188 -13.75 0.07 7.39
CA TRP A 188 -13.48 -0.26 6.00
C TRP A 188 -14.27 -1.48 5.50
N SER A 189 -14.56 -2.45 6.37
CA SER A 189 -15.40 -3.61 6.02
C SER A 189 -16.80 -3.21 5.59
N GLU A 190 -17.35 -2.18 6.19
CA GLU A 190 -18.65 -1.62 5.84
C GLU A 190 -18.56 -0.68 4.63
N ALA A 191 -17.59 0.25 4.66
CA ALA A 191 -17.41 1.27 3.63
C ALA A 191 -17.16 0.67 2.23
N LEU A 192 -16.40 -0.41 2.13
CA LEU A 192 -16.02 -1.04 0.86
C LEU A 192 -17.13 -1.93 0.27
N ARG A 193 -18.17 -2.23 1.06
CA ARG A 193 -19.27 -3.10 0.61
C ARG A 193 -20.05 -2.47 -0.53
N GLY A 194 -19.84 -2.99 -1.74
CA GLY A 194 -20.53 -2.51 -2.95
C GLY A 194 -20.13 -1.11 -3.41
N GLN A 195 -19.12 -0.50 -2.80
CA GLN A 195 -18.67 0.83 -3.18
C GLN A 195 -18.02 0.80 -4.57
N LYS A 196 -18.42 1.75 -5.42
CA LYS A 196 -17.75 2.04 -6.68
C LYS A 196 -16.70 3.13 -6.43
N PRO A 197 -15.40 2.85 -6.60
CA PRO A 197 -14.35 3.84 -6.38
C PRO A 197 -14.31 4.87 -7.51
N ALA A 198 -13.80 6.06 -7.20
CA ALA A 198 -13.39 6.99 -8.24
C ALA A 198 -12.10 6.44 -8.89
N ARG A 199 -12.05 6.44 -10.25
CA ARG A 199 -10.93 5.91 -11.03
C ARG A 199 -10.19 7.05 -11.73
N SER A 200 -8.87 7.06 -11.65
CA SER A 200 -7.97 7.92 -12.41
C SER A 200 -6.97 7.06 -13.19
N SER A 201 -6.98 7.15 -14.52
CA SER A 201 -6.09 6.35 -15.37
C SER A 201 -4.64 6.82 -15.25
N ILE A 202 -3.71 5.85 -15.26
CA ILE A 202 -2.27 6.08 -15.33
C ILE A 202 -1.76 5.33 -16.56
N THR A 203 -1.46 6.06 -17.63
CA THR A 203 -1.05 5.44 -18.91
C THR A 203 0.43 5.61 -19.23
N LEU A 204 1.19 6.26 -18.33
CA LEU A 204 2.54 6.71 -18.63
C LEU A 204 3.65 5.82 -18.07
N LEU A 205 3.33 4.84 -17.23
CA LEU A 205 4.31 3.96 -16.59
C LEU A 205 4.14 2.52 -17.06
N PRO A 206 5.22 1.85 -17.45
CA PRO A 206 5.15 0.46 -17.91
C PRO A 206 4.78 -0.53 -16.80
N GLN A 207 5.17 -0.23 -15.56
CA GLN A 207 4.84 -0.99 -14.34
C GLN A 207 4.74 -0.02 -13.17
N ALA A 208 3.56 0.55 -12.94
CA ALA A 208 3.30 1.40 -11.79
C ALA A 208 3.22 0.53 -10.53
N GLU A 209 4.25 0.60 -9.65
CA GLU A 209 4.36 -0.26 -8.47
C GLU A 209 4.69 0.49 -7.18
N ALA A 210 4.90 1.80 -7.25
CA ALA A 210 5.12 2.62 -6.07
C ALA A 210 4.16 3.80 -6.04
N MET A 211 3.55 4.06 -4.90
CA MET A 211 2.66 5.20 -4.69
C MET A 211 2.82 5.75 -3.27
N ALA A 212 2.90 7.07 -3.14
CA ALA A 212 2.90 7.74 -1.84
C ALA A 212 2.24 9.12 -1.93
N LEU A 213 1.59 9.54 -0.86
CA LEU A 213 1.18 10.93 -0.66
C LEU A 213 2.30 11.71 0.05
N ASP A 214 2.44 12.99 -0.25
CA ASP A 214 3.28 13.87 0.57
C ASP A 214 2.61 14.17 1.92
N ASP A 215 3.39 14.60 2.92
CA ASP A 215 2.94 14.84 4.30
C ASP A 215 1.74 15.79 4.41
N GLU A 216 1.54 16.64 3.41
CA GLU A 216 0.44 17.60 3.36
C GLU A 216 -0.76 17.09 2.53
N CYS A 217 -0.67 15.86 2.01
CA CYS A 217 -1.66 15.28 1.10
C CYS A 217 -2.05 16.19 -0.08
N ARG A 218 -1.09 16.94 -0.60
CA ARG A 218 -1.27 17.82 -1.77
C ARG A 218 -0.82 17.17 -3.06
N ASN A 219 0.11 16.24 -2.96
CA ASN A 219 0.67 15.57 -4.12
C ASN A 219 0.68 14.06 -3.92
N LEU A 220 0.33 13.36 -4.98
CA LEU A 220 0.48 11.92 -5.13
C LEU A 220 1.70 11.65 -6.01
N LEU A 221 2.64 10.89 -5.50
CA LEU A 221 3.83 10.44 -6.22
C LEU A 221 3.61 9.01 -6.68
N ILE A 222 3.95 8.71 -7.93
CA ILE A 222 3.85 7.36 -8.50
C ILE A 222 5.14 7.04 -9.23
N GLY A 223 5.70 5.88 -8.94
CA GLY A 223 6.90 5.34 -9.56
C GLY A 223 6.65 4.04 -10.28
N SER A 224 7.65 3.60 -11.05
CA SER A 224 7.67 2.33 -11.79
C SER A 224 8.84 1.48 -11.34
N GLU A 225 8.70 0.17 -11.34
CA GLU A 225 9.79 -0.75 -11.00
C GLU A 225 10.95 -0.68 -12.03
N LYS A 226 10.64 -0.51 -13.31
CA LYS A 226 11.65 -0.61 -14.39
C LYS A 226 12.33 0.72 -14.70
N ALA A 227 13.67 0.70 -14.71
CA ALA A 227 14.49 1.83 -15.12
C ALA A 227 14.35 2.14 -16.65
N PRO A 228 14.39 3.43 -17.07
CA PRO A 228 14.48 4.60 -16.20
C PRO A 228 13.17 4.79 -15.43
N VAL A 229 13.29 5.03 -14.12
CA VAL A 229 12.13 5.19 -13.22
C VAL A 229 11.72 6.66 -13.18
N PRO A 230 10.73 7.10 -13.97
CA PRO A 230 10.18 8.43 -13.79
C PRO A 230 9.37 8.44 -12.50
N LEU A 231 9.58 9.46 -11.68
CA LEU A 231 8.72 9.76 -10.55
C LEU A 231 7.66 10.76 -11.03
N LEU A 232 6.44 10.28 -11.21
CA LEU A 232 5.32 11.12 -11.61
C LEU A 232 4.72 11.79 -10.38
N ARG A 233 4.39 13.07 -10.49
CA ARG A 233 3.78 13.87 -9.45
C ARG A 233 2.43 14.39 -9.92
N PHE A 234 1.36 14.04 -9.22
CA PHE A 234 0.00 14.49 -9.47
C PHE A 234 -0.49 15.35 -8.31
N ARG A 235 -1.27 16.39 -8.58
CA ARG A 235 -1.97 17.11 -7.53
C ARG A 235 -3.06 16.22 -6.96
N TYR A 236 -2.97 15.93 -5.66
CA TYR A 236 -4.02 15.22 -4.93
C TYR A 236 -5.05 16.20 -4.38
N ARG A 237 -6.31 15.78 -4.39
CA ARG A 237 -7.41 16.45 -3.71
C ARG A 237 -8.23 15.40 -3.00
N PRO A 238 -8.34 15.45 -1.67
CA PRO A 238 -9.22 14.57 -0.92
C PRO A 238 -10.65 14.64 -1.48
N LEU A 239 -11.32 13.49 -1.51
CA LEU A 239 -12.73 13.47 -1.88
C LEU A 239 -13.51 14.21 -0.77
N PRO A 240 -14.49 15.08 -1.11
CA PRO A 240 -15.29 15.77 -0.12
C PRO A 240 -16.03 14.77 0.78
N ALA A 241 -16.22 15.08 2.07
CA ALA A 241 -17.06 14.25 2.93
C ALA A 241 -18.48 14.13 2.32
N HIS A 242 -19.11 12.94 2.35
CA HIS A 242 -20.53 12.85 2.00
C HIS A 242 -21.30 13.71 3.00
N VAL A 243 -21.84 14.79 2.53
CA VAL A 243 -22.98 15.41 3.20
C VAL A 243 -24.13 14.44 2.89
N ASN A 244 -24.62 13.72 3.89
CA ASN A 244 -25.90 13.04 3.74
C ASN A 244 -26.88 14.15 3.37
N GLY A 245 -27.34 14.13 2.13
CA GLY A 245 -28.47 14.96 1.75
C GLY A 245 -29.64 14.47 2.59
N ASP A 246 -30.03 15.25 3.57
CA ASP A 246 -31.34 15.13 4.19
C ASP A 246 -32.33 15.25 3.03
N GLY A 247 -32.91 14.12 2.66
CA GLY A 247 -34.00 14.09 1.71
C GLY A 247 -35.21 14.74 2.37
N ASP A 248 -35.64 15.87 1.84
CA ASP A 248 -37.01 16.31 1.93
C ASP A 248 -37.92 15.45 1.05
#